data_c232f3ce2be425cc99c40cebec0bedc7
#
_entry.id   c232f3ce2be425cc99c40cebec0bedc7
#
_cell.length_a   1.000
_cell.length_b   1.000
_cell.length_c   1.000
_cell.angle_alpha   90.00
_cell.angle_beta   90.00
_cell.angle_gamma   90.00
#
_symmetry.space_group_name_H-M   'P 1'
#
loop_
_entity.id
_entity.type
_entity.pdbx_description
1 polymer ?
#
loop_
_entity_poly.entity_id
_entity_poly.type
_entity_poly.pdbx_seq_one_letter_code
_entity_poly.pdbx_strand_id
1 'polypeptide(L)'
;MTASNAILPLLASGSERAFDVHGEKAKVTFQTTYLTPLIGTRVEADKAILLDGSRAAELRELLEARGVLVFPQVNMTDEEQRTFAHTIGTPTDQGERGLHKISLDEKVTATAKYLKGTVLWHFDGWNDRIPARGTVLTGRVLSKVGGQTEFSNTYAAYEELPEDKKAQIADLKVAHTMEGTQRGVHEEVTPEMEADWANFHIHRHPLVWTHRSGRKSLLLGSSADWVEGMDRAESDALLAELKAWASQPRFVYRHEWNVGDMIVWDNCGVLHRVEPYPMDSGRVMHRVTLDGEEAIA
;
A
#
# COMPACT_ATOMS: atom_id res chain seq x y z
N MET A 1 -36.50 15.38 6.92
CA MET A 1 -35.73 16.16 5.95
C MET A 1 -34.65 15.24 5.47
N THR A 2 -34.78 14.76 4.26
CA THR A 2 -33.99 13.70 3.66
C THR A 2 -32.67 14.29 3.13
N ALA A 3 -31.54 13.86 3.71
CA ALA A 3 -30.21 14.18 3.17
C ALA A 3 -29.95 13.30 1.95
N SER A 4 -29.75 13.95 0.82
CA SER A 4 -29.47 13.37 -0.48
C SER A 4 -28.04 12.84 -0.52
N ASN A 5 -27.88 11.54 -0.75
CA ASN A 5 -26.62 10.92 -1.12
C ASN A 5 -26.20 11.46 -2.50
N ALA A 6 -25.22 12.34 -2.53
CA ALA A 6 -24.57 12.75 -3.76
C ALA A 6 -23.58 11.66 -4.21
N ILE A 7 -24.06 10.78 -5.09
CA ILE A 7 -23.20 9.92 -5.89
C ILE A 7 -22.47 10.82 -6.90
N LEU A 8 -21.17 10.92 -6.78
CA LEU A 8 -20.32 11.60 -7.77
C LEU A 8 -20.49 10.93 -9.14
N PRO A 9 -20.70 11.71 -10.21
CA PRO A 9 -20.89 11.15 -11.54
C PRO A 9 -19.60 10.53 -12.08
N LEU A 10 -19.75 9.35 -12.68
CA LEU A 10 -18.74 8.71 -13.51
C LEU A 10 -18.19 9.69 -14.54
N LEU A 11 -16.93 10.06 -14.42
CA LEU A 11 -16.19 10.68 -15.51
C LEU A 11 -15.65 9.57 -16.43
N ALA A 12 -16.50 9.13 -17.34
CA ALA A 12 -16.08 8.41 -18.54
C ALA A 12 -15.79 9.46 -19.62
N SER A 13 -14.52 9.82 -19.81
CA SER A 13 -14.11 10.60 -21.00
C SER A 13 -13.29 9.72 -21.92
N GLY A 14 -13.98 8.92 -22.71
CA GLY A 14 -13.44 8.33 -23.92
C GLY A 14 -13.59 9.33 -25.07
N SER A 15 -12.50 9.88 -25.60
CA SER A 15 -12.52 10.57 -26.89
C SER A 15 -12.04 9.62 -27.97
N GLU A 16 -12.99 8.96 -28.65
CA GLU A 16 -12.76 8.36 -29.96
C GLU A 16 -12.61 9.47 -31.01
N ARG A 17 -11.52 9.45 -31.76
CA ARG A 17 -11.46 10.07 -33.11
C ARG A 17 -10.84 9.10 -34.09
N ALA A 18 -11.53 8.97 -35.21
CA ALA A 18 -11.27 8.05 -36.29
C ALA A 18 -10.01 8.39 -37.10
N PHE A 19 -9.46 7.35 -37.70
CA PHE A 19 -8.41 7.15 -38.69
C PHE A 19 -8.03 8.30 -39.60
N ASP A 20 -6.73 8.52 -39.78
CA ASP A 20 -6.19 8.94 -41.06
C ASP A 20 -4.85 8.24 -41.36
N VAL A 21 -4.67 7.85 -42.62
CA VAL A 21 -3.58 7.06 -43.16
C VAL A 21 -2.59 8.02 -43.79
N HIS A 22 -1.50 8.38 -43.13
CA HIS A 22 -0.19 8.75 -43.61
C HIS A 22 0.65 9.43 -42.51
N GLY A 23 1.72 8.75 -42.08
CA GLY A 23 2.77 9.36 -41.24
C GLY A 23 2.42 9.45 -39.74
N GLU A 24 1.99 8.36 -39.11
CA GLU A 24 1.59 8.33 -37.71
C GLU A 24 2.78 8.60 -36.78
N LYS A 25 2.76 9.75 -36.08
CA LYS A 25 3.27 9.84 -34.73
C LYS A 25 2.46 8.85 -33.90
N ALA A 26 3.11 7.84 -33.31
CA ALA A 26 2.46 6.88 -32.43
C ALA A 26 1.52 7.64 -31.44
N LYS A 27 0.24 7.26 -31.44
CA LYS A 27 -0.77 7.90 -30.58
C LYS A 27 -0.39 7.57 -29.14
N VAL A 28 0.07 8.58 -28.42
CA VAL A 28 0.49 8.44 -27.02
C VAL A 28 -0.74 8.02 -26.21
N THR A 29 -0.70 6.83 -25.61
CA THR A 29 -1.85 6.24 -24.95
C THR A 29 -1.79 6.52 -23.45
N PHE A 30 -2.89 7.01 -22.90
CA PHE A 30 -3.14 7.04 -21.44
C PHE A 30 -4.59 6.65 -21.21
N GLN A 31 -4.80 5.50 -20.61
CA GLN A 31 -6.13 4.96 -20.31
C GLN A 31 -6.15 4.40 -18.89
N THR A 32 -7.28 4.56 -18.21
CA THR A 32 -7.48 4.07 -16.85
C THR A 32 -8.75 3.22 -16.77
N THR A 33 -8.69 2.14 -15.99
CA THR A 33 -9.81 1.24 -15.75
C THR A 33 -9.81 0.81 -14.28
N TYR A 34 -10.94 0.87 -13.61
CA TYR A 34 -11.08 0.39 -12.25
C TYR A 34 -10.98 -1.15 -12.19
N LEU A 35 -10.14 -1.65 -11.28
CA LEU A 35 -9.92 -3.09 -11.11
C LEU A 35 -11.03 -3.74 -10.28
N THR A 36 -11.49 -3.04 -9.24
CA THR A 36 -12.61 -3.44 -8.39
C THR A 36 -13.47 -2.20 -8.09
N PRO A 37 -14.67 -2.33 -7.51
CA PRO A 37 -15.49 -1.17 -7.16
C PRO A 37 -14.81 -0.18 -6.19
N LEU A 38 -14.05 -0.67 -5.19
CA LEU A 38 -13.55 0.13 -4.08
C LEU A 38 -12.03 0.34 -4.06
N ILE A 39 -11.26 -0.43 -4.83
CA ILE A 39 -9.79 -0.35 -4.80
C ILE A 39 -9.19 -0.68 -6.16
N GLY A 40 -8.11 0.01 -6.48
CA GLY A 40 -7.25 -0.30 -7.61
C GLY A 40 -7.71 0.30 -8.94
N THR A 41 -6.74 0.83 -9.66
CA THR A 41 -6.89 1.34 -11.03
C THR A 41 -5.77 0.79 -11.90
N ARG A 42 -6.12 0.16 -13.01
CA ARG A 42 -5.20 -0.21 -14.09
C ARG A 42 -4.91 1.04 -14.92
N VAL A 43 -3.65 1.32 -15.15
CA VAL A 43 -3.16 2.43 -15.96
C VAL A 43 -2.37 1.86 -17.13
N GLU A 44 -2.87 2.02 -18.33
CA GLU A 44 -2.19 1.70 -19.58
C GLU A 44 -1.67 2.99 -20.19
N ALA A 45 -0.36 3.18 -20.16
CA ALA A 45 0.27 4.42 -20.57
C ALA A 45 1.63 4.17 -21.21
N ASP A 46 1.97 5.01 -22.20
CA ASP A 46 3.33 5.05 -22.73
C ASP A 46 4.30 5.55 -21.65
N LYS A 47 5.46 4.94 -21.54
CA LYS A 47 6.50 5.36 -20.59
C LYS A 47 6.82 6.85 -20.66
N ALA A 48 6.86 7.42 -21.87
CA ALA A 48 7.18 8.83 -22.06
C ALA A 48 6.25 9.75 -21.25
N ILE A 49 4.95 9.46 -21.25
CA ILE A 49 3.95 10.22 -20.46
C ILE A 49 4.17 10.07 -18.95
N LEU A 50 4.54 8.86 -18.52
CA LEU A 50 4.80 8.59 -17.12
C LEU A 50 6.07 9.30 -16.64
N LEU A 51 7.10 9.36 -17.50
CA LEU A 51 8.39 9.93 -17.16
C LEU A 51 8.45 11.46 -17.31
N ASP A 52 7.64 12.06 -18.19
CA ASP A 52 7.59 13.52 -18.36
C ASP A 52 6.74 14.24 -17.30
N GLY A 53 6.00 13.47 -16.47
CA GLY A 53 5.16 13.98 -15.40
C GLY A 53 3.89 14.69 -15.86
N SER A 54 3.55 14.69 -17.16
CA SER A 54 2.36 15.38 -17.70
C SER A 54 1.03 14.87 -17.13
N ARG A 55 1.02 13.63 -16.57
CA ARG A 55 -0.13 13.01 -15.91
C ARG A 55 0.04 12.86 -14.39
N ALA A 56 1.07 13.45 -13.80
CA ALA A 56 1.38 13.26 -12.39
C ALA A 56 0.24 13.68 -11.44
N ALA A 57 -0.41 14.79 -11.70
CA ALA A 57 -1.55 15.27 -10.91
C ALA A 57 -2.71 14.27 -10.96
N GLU A 58 -3.09 13.81 -12.15
CA GLU A 58 -4.15 12.82 -12.34
C GLU A 58 -3.82 11.48 -11.65
N LEU A 59 -2.57 11.03 -11.74
CA LEU A 59 -2.12 9.80 -11.07
C LEU A 59 -2.17 9.94 -9.54
N ARG A 60 -1.81 11.10 -8.99
CA ARG A 60 -1.91 11.36 -7.54
C ARG A 60 -3.36 11.37 -7.07
N GLU A 61 -4.27 12.02 -7.82
CA GLU A 61 -5.72 12.01 -7.52
C GLU A 61 -6.30 10.61 -7.56
N LEU A 62 -5.97 9.82 -8.59
CA LEU A 62 -6.39 8.42 -8.70
C LEU A 62 -5.82 7.57 -7.56
N LEU A 63 -4.55 7.78 -7.17
CA LEU A 63 -3.92 7.06 -6.06
C LEU A 63 -4.62 7.35 -4.74
N GLU A 64 -4.93 8.61 -4.44
CA GLU A 64 -5.66 9.01 -3.24
C GLU A 64 -7.09 8.47 -3.24
N ALA A 65 -7.77 8.53 -4.38
CA ALA A 65 -9.16 8.06 -4.50
C ALA A 65 -9.27 6.53 -4.45
N ARG A 66 -8.32 5.80 -5.04
CA ARG A 66 -8.42 4.37 -5.34
C ARG A 66 -7.40 3.50 -4.60
N GLY A 67 -6.42 4.10 -3.93
CA GLY A 67 -5.41 3.46 -3.11
C GLY A 67 -4.31 2.71 -3.86
N VAL A 68 -4.55 2.22 -5.08
CA VAL A 68 -3.58 1.41 -5.85
C VAL A 68 -3.65 1.73 -7.33
N LEU A 69 -2.49 1.94 -7.95
CA LEU A 69 -2.32 2.05 -9.41
C LEU A 69 -1.48 0.89 -9.92
N VAL A 70 -1.95 0.21 -10.95
CA VAL A 70 -1.27 -0.92 -11.60
C VAL A 70 -0.90 -0.55 -13.02
N PHE A 71 0.39 -0.64 -13.35
CA PHE A 71 0.95 -0.38 -14.67
C PHE A 71 1.46 -1.71 -15.25
N PRO A 72 0.65 -2.41 -16.05
CA PRO A 72 1.02 -3.71 -16.57
C PRO A 72 2.21 -3.64 -17.51
N GLN A 73 3.21 -4.47 -17.26
CA GLN A 73 4.38 -4.68 -18.13
C GLN A 73 4.99 -3.41 -18.71
N VAL A 74 4.98 -2.31 -17.91
CA VAL A 74 5.60 -1.04 -18.32
C VAL A 74 7.11 -1.15 -18.45
N ASN A 75 7.72 -2.19 -17.87
CA ASN A 75 9.14 -2.55 -18.00
C ASN A 75 10.10 -1.38 -17.70
N MET A 76 9.86 -0.67 -16.59
CA MET A 76 10.74 0.42 -16.15
C MET A 76 12.12 -0.11 -15.78
N THR A 77 13.19 0.55 -16.25
CA THR A 77 14.52 0.40 -15.66
C THR A 77 14.54 0.98 -14.25
N ASP A 78 15.62 0.76 -13.49
CA ASP A 78 15.77 1.33 -12.15
C ASP A 78 15.83 2.88 -12.19
N GLU A 79 16.43 3.44 -13.20
CA GLU A 79 16.49 4.88 -13.42
C GLU A 79 15.12 5.46 -13.81
N GLU A 80 14.42 4.80 -14.73
CA GLU A 80 13.06 5.19 -15.11
C GLU A 80 12.08 5.09 -13.93
N GLN A 81 12.19 4.04 -13.10
CA GLN A 81 11.37 3.90 -11.88
C GLN A 81 11.60 5.05 -10.89
N ARG A 82 12.86 5.46 -10.68
CA ARG A 82 13.18 6.63 -9.85
C ARG A 82 12.66 7.92 -10.48
N THR A 83 12.87 8.11 -11.79
CA THR A 83 12.36 9.28 -12.51
C THR A 83 10.84 9.39 -12.38
N PHE A 84 10.12 8.29 -12.59
CA PHE A 84 8.68 8.24 -12.41
C PHE A 84 8.28 8.57 -10.95
N ALA A 85 8.96 7.99 -9.96
CA ALA A 85 8.69 8.28 -8.55
C ALA A 85 8.83 9.78 -8.24
N HIS A 86 9.82 10.48 -8.82
CA HIS A 86 9.97 11.93 -8.70
C HIS A 86 8.81 12.73 -9.31
N THR A 87 8.09 12.18 -10.29
CA THR A 87 6.93 12.89 -10.85
C THR A 87 5.73 12.88 -9.90
N ILE A 88 5.58 11.82 -9.10
CA ILE A 88 4.40 11.62 -8.23
C ILE A 88 4.66 11.91 -6.75
N GLY A 89 5.90 12.18 -6.35
CA GLY A 89 6.27 12.48 -4.96
C GLY A 89 7.77 12.72 -4.81
N THR A 90 8.26 12.73 -3.58
CA THR A 90 9.67 12.84 -3.23
C THR A 90 10.19 11.46 -2.83
N PRO A 91 11.05 10.81 -3.63
CA PRO A 91 11.66 9.55 -3.22
C PRO A 91 12.56 9.72 -1.99
N THR A 92 12.52 8.74 -1.08
CA THR A 92 13.48 8.66 0.02
C THR A 92 14.87 8.26 -0.48
N ASP A 93 15.91 8.56 0.31
CA ASP A 93 17.28 8.12 0.03
C ASP A 93 17.55 6.67 0.48
N GLN A 94 16.52 5.89 0.83
CA GLN A 94 16.68 4.51 1.29
C GLN A 94 17.17 3.59 0.18
N GLY A 95 18.09 2.68 0.53
CA GLY A 95 18.67 1.73 -0.41
C GLY A 95 19.76 2.34 -1.28
N GLU A 96 20.10 1.66 -2.38
CA GLU A 96 21.11 2.13 -3.33
C GLU A 96 20.51 3.22 -4.24
N ARG A 97 20.92 4.48 -4.04
CA ARG A 97 20.42 5.64 -4.79
C ARG A 97 18.89 5.78 -4.73
N GLY A 98 18.28 5.54 -3.56
CA GLY A 98 16.82 5.64 -3.39
C GLY A 98 16.03 4.45 -3.92
N LEU A 99 16.71 3.33 -4.21
CA LEU A 99 16.06 2.09 -4.65
C LEU A 99 16.44 0.93 -3.71
N HIS A 100 15.43 0.26 -3.18
CA HIS A 100 15.59 -0.85 -2.26
C HIS A 100 15.17 -2.18 -2.91
N LYS A 101 16.04 -3.22 -2.80
CA LYS A 101 15.71 -4.55 -3.28
C LYS A 101 14.97 -5.33 -2.19
N ILE A 102 13.83 -5.89 -2.52
CA ILE A 102 13.02 -6.71 -1.64
C ILE A 102 13.21 -8.18 -2.03
N SER A 103 13.81 -8.95 -1.13
CA SER A 103 14.05 -10.39 -1.30
C SER A 103 14.12 -11.07 0.08
N LEU A 104 13.73 -12.33 0.18
CA LEU A 104 13.94 -13.14 1.39
C LEU A 104 15.37 -13.71 1.48
N ASP A 105 16.21 -13.52 0.45
CA ASP A 105 17.61 -13.88 0.46
C ASP A 105 18.43 -12.78 1.19
N GLU A 106 19.05 -13.12 2.30
CA GLU A 106 19.91 -12.21 3.09
C GLU A 106 21.14 -11.71 2.32
N LYS A 107 21.55 -12.43 1.25
CA LYS A 107 22.61 -11.97 0.35
C LYS A 107 22.17 -10.81 -0.56
N VAL A 108 20.86 -10.67 -0.77
CA VAL A 108 20.24 -9.60 -1.57
C VAL A 108 19.87 -8.40 -0.72
N THR A 109 19.34 -8.64 0.49
CA THR A 109 18.96 -7.57 1.41
C THR A 109 19.21 -7.95 2.88
N ALA A 110 19.91 -7.09 3.61
CA ALA A 110 20.21 -7.31 5.04
C ALA A 110 18.97 -7.30 5.95
N THR A 111 17.83 -6.76 5.48
CA THR A 111 16.57 -6.72 6.22
C THR A 111 15.70 -7.94 5.99
N ALA A 112 16.15 -8.95 5.25
CA ALA A 112 15.38 -10.15 4.90
C ALA A 112 14.74 -10.84 6.12
N LYS A 113 15.43 -10.83 7.30
CA LYS A 113 14.91 -11.41 8.54
C LYS A 113 13.56 -10.82 8.98
N TYR A 114 13.31 -9.53 8.72
CA TYR A 114 12.06 -8.85 9.07
C TYR A 114 11.00 -8.94 7.97
N LEU A 115 11.42 -9.26 6.73
CA LEU A 115 10.50 -9.36 5.60
C LEU A 115 9.54 -10.56 5.72
N LYS A 116 9.79 -11.51 6.62
CA LYS A 116 8.82 -12.58 6.95
C LYS A 116 7.49 -12.00 7.43
N GLY A 117 7.51 -10.89 8.16
CA GLY A 117 6.31 -10.19 8.63
C GLY A 117 5.43 -9.63 7.51
N THR A 118 5.96 -9.47 6.28
CA THR A 118 5.21 -8.91 5.16
C THR A 118 4.10 -9.82 4.61
N VAL A 119 4.00 -11.06 5.07
CA VAL A 119 2.85 -11.94 4.79
C VAL A 119 1.61 -11.57 5.61
N LEU A 120 1.79 -10.77 6.65
CA LEU A 120 0.71 -10.20 7.45
C LEU A 120 0.29 -8.85 6.86
N TRP A 121 -1.00 -8.50 7.00
CA TRP A 121 -1.49 -7.19 6.63
C TRP A 121 -0.74 -6.10 7.40
N HIS A 122 -0.12 -5.13 6.69
CA HIS A 122 0.66 -4.04 7.29
C HIS A 122 0.61 -2.79 6.43
N PHE A 123 1.02 -1.68 7.00
CA PHE A 123 1.43 -0.47 6.29
C PHE A 123 2.88 -0.14 6.65
N ASP A 124 3.59 0.48 5.73
CA ASP A 124 4.97 0.87 5.95
C ASP A 124 5.05 2.14 6.83
N GLY A 125 6.06 2.21 7.72
CA GLY A 125 6.29 3.40 8.54
C GLY A 125 5.40 3.51 9.78
N TRP A 126 4.88 2.39 10.29
CA TRP A 126 4.12 2.37 11.56
C TRP A 126 4.91 2.96 12.74
N ASN A 127 6.23 2.99 12.63
CA ASN A 127 7.18 3.52 13.61
C ASN A 127 7.63 4.95 13.31
N ASP A 128 7.04 5.60 12.31
CA ASP A 128 7.33 6.98 11.94
C ASP A 128 6.16 7.90 12.32
N ARG A 129 6.48 9.11 12.74
CA ARG A 129 5.45 10.14 12.95
C ARG A 129 4.84 10.61 11.64
N ILE A 130 5.63 10.60 10.57
CA ILE A 130 5.22 10.92 9.21
C ILE A 130 5.55 9.68 8.38
N PRO A 131 4.60 8.75 8.24
CA PRO A 131 4.84 7.53 7.48
C PRO A 131 5.02 7.83 6.00
N ALA A 132 5.67 6.91 5.29
CA ALA A 132 5.81 7.00 3.84
C ALA A 132 4.47 7.28 3.16
N ARG A 133 4.44 8.25 2.21
CA ARG A 133 3.22 8.59 1.46
C ARG A 133 2.77 7.46 0.56
N GLY A 134 3.74 6.78 -0.04
CA GLY A 134 3.45 5.69 -0.98
C GLY A 134 4.70 4.92 -1.37
N THR A 135 4.47 3.89 -2.14
CA THR A 135 5.54 3.02 -2.63
C THR A 135 5.34 2.72 -4.11
N VAL A 136 6.43 2.76 -4.87
CA VAL A 136 6.53 2.32 -6.26
C VAL A 136 7.30 1.00 -6.28
N LEU A 137 6.64 -0.10 -6.67
CA LEU A 137 7.21 -1.45 -6.67
C LEU A 137 7.18 -2.05 -8.07
N THR A 138 8.30 -2.65 -8.50
CA THR A 138 8.38 -3.37 -9.78
C THR A 138 8.81 -4.82 -9.58
N GLY A 139 8.21 -5.74 -10.35
CA GLY A 139 8.58 -7.15 -10.37
C GLY A 139 9.77 -7.39 -11.30
N ARG A 140 10.91 -7.83 -10.73
CA ARG A 140 12.15 -8.13 -11.51
C ARG A 140 12.34 -9.63 -11.71
N VAL A 141 12.28 -10.38 -10.62
CA VAL A 141 12.29 -11.84 -10.62
C VAL A 141 11.10 -12.29 -9.78
N LEU A 142 10.28 -13.16 -10.32
CA LEU A 142 9.06 -13.62 -9.67
C LEU A 142 9.21 -15.05 -9.17
N SER A 143 8.54 -15.35 -8.06
CA SER A 143 8.38 -16.73 -7.61
C SER A 143 7.44 -17.49 -8.56
N LYS A 144 7.72 -18.78 -8.77
CA LYS A 144 6.83 -19.66 -9.54
C LYS A 144 5.55 -20.03 -8.77
N VAL A 145 5.59 -19.91 -7.44
CA VAL A 145 4.48 -20.25 -6.54
C VAL A 145 4.37 -19.18 -5.48
N GLY A 146 3.18 -18.63 -5.26
CA GLY A 146 2.97 -17.55 -4.31
C GLY A 146 3.60 -16.21 -4.76
N GLY A 147 3.75 -15.28 -3.83
CA GLY A 147 4.38 -13.98 -4.08
C GLY A 147 3.44 -12.94 -4.70
N GLN A 148 2.15 -13.23 -4.84
CA GLN A 148 1.13 -12.24 -5.15
C GLN A 148 1.10 -11.17 -4.07
N THR A 149 0.69 -9.97 -4.42
CA THR A 149 0.53 -8.88 -3.44
C THR A 149 -0.93 -8.51 -3.32
N GLU A 150 -1.41 -8.48 -2.09
CA GLU A 150 -2.77 -8.04 -1.79
C GLU A 150 -2.74 -6.66 -1.14
N PHE A 151 -3.76 -5.87 -1.46
CA PHE A 151 -3.95 -4.50 -1.00
C PHE A 151 -5.36 -4.34 -0.45
N SER A 152 -5.51 -3.73 0.72
CA SER A 152 -6.80 -3.46 1.35
C SER A 152 -7.00 -1.96 1.53
N ASN A 153 -8.10 -1.42 1.01
CA ASN A 153 -8.45 -0.01 1.12
C ASN A 153 -9.08 0.30 2.48
N THR A 154 -8.30 0.84 3.41
CA THR A 154 -8.77 1.18 4.76
C THR A 154 -9.57 2.48 4.81
N TYR A 155 -9.52 3.34 3.79
CA TYR A 155 -10.46 4.45 3.63
C TYR A 155 -11.87 3.90 3.41
N ALA A 156 -12.06 3.07 2.38
CA ALA A 156 -13.34 2.46 2.08
C ALA A 156 -13.84 1.57 3.24
N ALA A 157 -12.93 0.84 3.87
CA ALA A 157 -13.27 0.04 5.04
C ALA A 157 -13.81 0.89 6.19
N TYR A 158 -13.24 2.09 6.46
CA TYR A 158 -13.76 3.01 7.44
C TYR A 158 -15.07 3.65 6.99
N GLU A 159 -15.15 4.10 5.73
CA GLU A 159 -16.35 4.75 5.17
C GLU A 159 -17.59 3.86 5.28
N GLU A 160 -17.43 2.54 5.11
CA GLU A 160 -18.53 1.55 5.17
C GLU A 160 -18.74 0.93 6.57
N LEU A 161 -17.98 1.31 7.60
CA LEU A 161 -18.27 0.88 8.96
C LEU A 161 -19.66 1.39 9.41
N PRO A 162 -20.40 0.60 10.22
CA PRO A 162 -21.59 1.08 10.92
C PRO A 162 -21.27 2.30 11.78
N GLU A 163 -22.22 3.24 11.90
CA GLU A 163 -22.01 4.51 12.62
C GLU A 163 -21.73 4.30 14.13
N ASP A 164 -22.35 3.30 14.75
CA ASP A 164 -22.07 2.91 16.14
C ASP A 164 -20.63 2.41 16.30
N LYS A 165 -20.11 1.64 15.33
CA LYS A 165 -18.72 1.20 15.33
C LYS A 165 -17.76 2.37 15.11
N LYS A 166 -18.06 3.30 14.18
CA LYS A 166 -17.29 4.53 14.00
C LYS A 166 -17.21 5.35 15.28
N ALA A 167 -18.36 5.51 15.96
CA ALA A 167 -18.43 6.23 17.24
C ALA A 167 -17.61 5.51 18.34
N GLN A 168 -17.68 4.17 18.39
CA GLN A 168 -16.91 3.37 19.37
C GLN A 168 -15.39 3.59 19.23
N ILE A 169 -14.89 3.71 18.01
CA ILE A 169 -13.43 3.71 17.75
C ILE A 169 -12.84 5.11 17.52
N ALA A 170 -13.66 6.16 17.47
CA ALA A 170 -13.26 7.50 17.02
C ALA A 170 -12.04 8.08 17.76
N ASP A 171 -11.98 7.88 19.08
CA ASP A 171 -10.96 8.47 19.96
C ASP A 171 -9.95 7.44 20.49
N LEU A 172 -10.02 6.20 20.01
CA LEU A 172 -9.12 5.14 20.45
C LEU A 172 -7.71 5.33 19.91
N LYS A 173 -6.73 5.02 20.76
CA LYS A 173 -5.32 4.96 20.39
C LYS A 173 -4.82 3.53 20.46
N VAL A 174 -3.97 3.17 19.51
CA VAL A 174 -3.40 1.84 19.39
C VAL A 174 -1.89 1.92 19.54
N ALA A 175 -1.35 1.01 20.34
CA ALA A 175 0.08 0.79 20.44
C ALA A 175 0.52 -0.11 19.28
N HIS A 176 1.49 0.37 18.52
CA HIS A 176 2.14 -0.34 17.43
C HIS A 176 3.51 -0.83 17.87
N THR A 177 3.79 -2.11 17.65
CA THR A 177 5.02 -2.77 18.12
C THR A 177 5.70 -3.60 17.04
N MET A 178 7.01 -3.81 17.19
CA MET A 178 7.75 -4.77 16.37
C MET A 178 7.27 -6.20 16.64
N GLU A 179 6.97 -6.52 17.89
CA GLU A 179 6.43 -7.83 18.26
C GLU A 179 5.17 -8.18 17.48
N GLY A 180 4.21 -7.24 17.37
CA GLY A 180 2.99 -7.41 16.59
C GLY A 180 3.27 -7.73 15.12
N THR A 181 4.35 -7.16 14.54
CA THR A 181 4.72 -7.42 13.13
C THR A 181 5.35 -8.80 12.92
N GLN A 182 5.90 -9.43 13.96
CA GLN A 182 6.73 -10.62 13.83
C GLN A 182 6.15 -11.87 14.48
N ARG A 183 5.46 -11.74 15.62
CA ARG A 183 5.01 -12.89 16.41
C ARG A 183 4.17 -13.89 15.60
N GLY A 184 3.31 -13.40 14.70
CA GLY A 184 2.41 -14.24 13.90
C GLY A 184 3.09 -15.04 12.75
N VAL A 185 4.40 -14.86 12.52
CA VAL A 185 5.12 -15.51 11.41
C VAL A 185 6.26 -16.44 11.87
N HIS A 186 6.41 -16.60 13.18
CA HIS A 186 7.36 -17.52 13.78
C HIS A 186 6.61 -18.65 14.49
N GLU A 187 6.98 -19.90 14.20
CA GLU A 187 6.43 -21.08 14.89
C GLU A 187 6.79 -21.09 16.38
N GLU A 188 8.04 -20.71 16.67
CA GLU A 188 8.54 -20.53 18.03
C GLU A 188 9.16 -19.14 18.17
N VAL A 189 8.83 -18.48 19.26
CA VAL A 189 9.42 -17.19 19.63
C VAL A 189 10.43 -17.43 20.74
N THR A 190 11.69 -17.10 20.46
CA THR A 190 12.76 -17.27 21.45
C THR A 190 12.95 -16.02 22.33
N PRO A 191 13.52 -16.15 23.54
CA PRO A 191 13.82 -14.99 24.37
C PRO A 191 14.72 -13.94 23.68
N GLU A 192 15.63 -14.39 22.80
CA GLU A 192 16.50 -13.50 22.03
C GLU A 192 15.70 -12.67 21.02
N MET A 193 14.68 -13.28 20.37
CA MET A 193 13.78 -12.57 19.46
C MET A 193 12.95 -11.52 20.21
N GLU A 194 12.38 -11.89 21.36
CA GLU A 194 11.64 -10.95 22.22
C GLU A 194 12.52 -9.78 22.66
N ALA A 195 13.78 -10.06 23.05
CA ALA A 195 14.73 -9.02 23.42
C ALA A 195 15.11 -8.12 22.22
N ASP A 196 15.25 -8.68 21.01
CA ASP A 196 15.49 -7.89 19.79
C ASP A 196 14.29 -6.95 19.49
N TRP A 197 13.07 -7.48 19.55
CA TRP A 197 11.84 -6.69 19.30
C TRP A 197 11.60 -5.63 20.37
N ALA A 198 11.96 -5.89 21.62
CA ALA A 198 11.83 -4.93 22.73
C ALA A 198 12.77 -3.71 22.59
N ASN A 199 13.78 -3.78 21.73
CA ASN A 199 14.64 -2.62 21.41
C ASN A 199 13.94 -1.57 20.52
N PHE A 200 12.82 -1.91 19.90
CA PHE A 200 12.06 -0.97 19.09
C PHE A 200 11.09 -0.17 19.96
N HIS A 201 11.01 1.13 19.68
CA HIS A 201 10.04 1.98 20.39
C HIS A 201 8.61 1.57 20.07
N ILE A 202 7.76 1.62 21.09
CA ILE A 202 6.31 1.48 20.93
C ILE A 202 5.75 2.81 20.46
N HIS A 203 5.12 2.81 19.30
CA HIS A 203 4.47 4.00 18.73
C HIS A 203 2.97 3.94 19.02
N ARG A 204 2.40 5.10 19.35
CA ARG A 204 0.99 5.25 19.70
C ARG A 204 0.32 6.15 18.70
N HIS A 205 -0.60 5.58 17.95
CA HIS A 205 -1.32 6.28 16.90
C HIS A 205 -2.83 6.22 17.14
N PRO A 206 -3.62 7.17 16.63
CA PRO A 206 -5.07 7.03 16.62
C PRO A 206 -5.44 5.79 15.81
N LEU A 207 -6.47 5.06 16.22
CA LEU A 207 -7.01 3.95 15.44
C LEU A 207 -7.67 4.43 14.15
N VAL A 208 -8.22 5.65 14.18
CA VAL A 208 -8.79 6.35 13.02
C VAL A 208 -7.94 7.57 12.69
N TRP A 209 -7.24 7.53 11.56
CA TRP A 209 -6.47 8.67 11.07
C TRP A 209 -7.36 9.58 10.23
N THR A 210 -7.49 10.84 10.65
CA THR A 210 -8.16 11.89 9.86
C THR A 210 -7.12 12.63 9.03
N HIS A 211 -7.19 12.48 7.71
CA HIS A 211 -6.26 13.08 6.76
C HIS A 211 -6.58 14.55 6.47
N ARG A 212 -5.60 15.29 5.94
CA ARG A 212 -5.78 16.69 5.50
C ARG A 212 -6.89 16.87 4.48
N SER A 213 -7.15 15.86 3.66
CA SER A 213 -8.28 15.82 2.72
C SER A 213 -9.64 15.73 3.42
N GLY A 214 -9.67 15.46 4.71
CA GLY A 214 -10.90 15.18 5.47
C GLY A 214 -11.34 13.72 5.40
N ARG A 215 -10.71 12.88 4.56
CA ARG A 215 -10.96 11.44 4.57
C ARG A 215 -10.42 10.80 5.85
N LYS A 216 -10.95 9.65 6.18
CA LYS A 216 -10.49 8.88 7.34
C LYS A 216 -10.10 7.47 6.92
N SER A 217 -9.02 6.95 7.49
CA SER A 217 -8.57 5.57 7.32
C SER A 217 -8.41 4.86 8.65
N LEU A 218 -8.44 3.52 8.62
CA LEU A 218 -8.14 2.71 9.80
C LEU A 218 -6.64 2.43 9.84
N LEU A 219 -5.96 2.87 10.90
CA LEU A 219 -4.57 2.52 11.17
C LEU A 219 -4.51 1.15 11.86
N LEU A 220 -4.55 0.13 11.02
CA LEU A 220 -4.53 -1.27 11.40
C LEU A 220 -3.25 -1.93 10.87
N GLY A 221 -3.19 -3.21 10.97
CA GLY A 221 -2.11 -4.03 10.46
C GLY A 221 -1.52 -4.90 11.57
N SER A 222 -0.51 -5.66 11.24
CA SER A 222 0.14 -6.58 12.19
C SER A 222 0.80 -5.83 13.35
N SER A 223 1.33 -4.63 13.11
CA SER A 223 1.93 -3.80 14.16
C SER A 223 0.94 -3.32 15.22
N ALA A 224 -0.37 -3.20 14.90
CA ALA A 224 -1.41 -2.81 15.84
C ALA A 224 -1.63 -3.94 16.86
N ASP A 225 -1.10 -3.75 18.07
CA ASP A 225 -0.92 -4.78 19.09
C ASP A 225 -1.98 -4.68 20.20
N TRP A 226 -2.20 -3.50 20.77
CA TRP A 226 -3.30 -3.29 21.74
C TRP A 226 -3.83 -1.87 21.73
N VAL A 227 -5.10 -1.72 22.13
CA VAL A 227 -5.79 -0.44 22.35
C VAL A 227 -5.45 0.09 23.74
N GLU A 228 -5.01 1.35 23.83
CA GLU A 228 -4.63 1.98 25.10
C GLU A 228 -5.85 2.10 26.04
N GLY A 229 -5.62 1.76 27.32
CA GLY A 229 -6.65 1.86 28.35
C GLY A 229 -7.74 0.80 28.30
N MET A 230 -7.68 -0.14 27.38
CA MET A 230 -8.61 -1.26 27.22
C MET A 230 -8.02 -2.55 27.83
N ASP A 231 -8.89 -3.42 28.38
CA ASP A 231 -8.49 -4.77 28.76
C ASP A 231 -7.88 -5.52 27.56
N ARG A 232 -6.86 -6.35 27.80
CA ARG A 232 -6.13 -7.02 26.73
C ARG A 232 -7.03 -7.90 25.87
N ALA A 233 -7.92 -8.67 26.48
CA ALA A 233 -8.80 -9.57 25.74
C ALA A 233 -9.85 -8.79 24.93
N GLU A 234 -10.37 -7.68 25.49
CA GLU A 234 -11.28 -6.79 24.77
C GLU A 234 -10.59 -6.10 23.60
N SER A 235 -9.35 -5.63 23.82
CA SER A 235 -8.51 -5.02 22.77
C SER A 235 -8.22 -6.00 21.63
N ASP A 236 -7.81 -7.22 21.97
CA ASP A 236 -7.50 -8.27 20.98
C ASP A 236 -8.75 -8.59 20.15
N ALA A 237 -9.92 -8.71 20.79
CA ALA A 237 -11.17 -8.97 20.10
C ALA A 237 -11.56 -7.82 19.15
N LEU A 238 -11.44 -6.56 19.59
CA LEU A 238 -11.76 -5.40 18.76
C LEU A 238 -10.80 -5.29 17.56
N LEU A 239 -9.49 -5.42 17.79
CA LEU A 239 -8.50 -5.35 16.70
C LEU A 239 -8.68 -6.50 15.71
N ALA A 240 -8.99 -7.72 16.18
CA ALA A 240 -9.28 -8.85 15.31
C ALA A 240 -10.55 -8.61 14.46
N GLU A 241 -11.62 -8.08 15.06
CA GLU A 241 -12.85 -7.71 14.35
C GLU A 241 -12.56 -6.70 13.24
N LEU A 242 -11.84 -5.61 13.55
CA LEU A 242 -11.54 -4.55 12.59
C LEU A 242 -10.58 -5.01 11.48
N LYS A 243 -9.58 -5.85 11.81
CA LYS A 243 -8.68 -6.46 10.83
C LYS A 243 -9.47 -7.38 9.88
N ALA A 244 -10.37 -8.20 10.41
CA ALA A 244 -11.25 -9.06 9.60
C ALA A 244 -12.21 -8.23 8.73
N TRP A 245 -12.75 -7.14 9.26
CA TRP A 245 -13.59 -6.21 8.50
C TRP A 245 -12.81 -5.60 7.33
N ALA A 246 -11.66 -4.98 7.59
CA ALA A 246 -10.86 -4.30 6.57
C ALA A 246 -10.32 -5.27 5.50
N SER A 247 -10.11 -6.53 5.83
CA SER A 247 -9.61 -7.55 4.88
C SER A 247 -10.71 -8.32 4.13
N GLN A 248 -11.97 -7.86 4.17
CA GLN A 248 -13.04 -8.47 3.38
C GLN A 248 -12.77 -8.32 1.87
N PRO A 249 -13.15 -9.30 1.03
CA PRO A 249 -12.87 -9.30 -0.41
C PRO A 249 -13.28 -8.03 -1.15
N ARG A 250 -14.34 -7.35 -0.69
CA ARG A 250 -14.83 -6.10 -1.30
C ARG A 250 -13.88 -4.90 -1.16
N PHE A 251 -13.02 -4.92 -0.14
CA PHE A 251 -12.00 -3.90 0.10
C PHE A 251 -10.62 -4.31 -0.41
N VAL A 252 -10.48 -5.52 -0.95
CA VAL A 252 -9.19 -6.10 -1.30
C VAL A 252 -9.04 -6.19 -2.81
N TYR A 253 -7.86 -5.82 -3.28
CA TYR A 253 -7.35 -6.14 -4.60
C TYR A 253 -6.14 -7.04 -4.46
N ARG A 254 -6.10 -8.15 -5.21
CA ARG A 254 -5.01 -9.11 -5.28
C ARG A 254 -4.35 -9.02 -6.64
N HIS A 255 -3.04 -8.71 -6.65
CA HIS A 255 -2.27 -8.61 -7.88
C HIS A 255 -1.49 -9.88 -8.19
N GLU A 256 -1.72 -10.41 -9.39
CA GLU A 256 -0.92 -11.47 -10.02
C GLU A 256 0.22 -10.80 -10.81
N TRP A 257 1.45 -10.94 -10.33
CA TRP A 257 2.58 -10.29 -10.95
C TRP A 257 2.98 -10.90 -12.29
N ASN A 258 3.25 -10.05 -13.29
CA ASN A 258 4.06 -10.37 -14.45
C ASN A 258 5.38 -9.60 -14.36
N VAL A 259 6.46 -10.18 -14.92
CA VAL A 259 7.75 -9.45 -15.02
C VAL A 259 7.53 -8.16 -15.80
N GLY A 260 8.00 -7.05 -15.25
CA GLY A 260 7.84 -5.72 -15.84
C GLY A 260 6.60 -4.96 -15.36
N ASP A 261 5.71 -5.57 -14.57
CA ASP A 261 4.64 -4.83 -13.88
C ASP A 261 5.23 -3.84 -12.89
N MET A 262 4.55 -2.69 -12.77
CA MET A 262 4.80 -1.71 -11.72
C MET A 262 3.49 -1.42 -10.98
N ILE A 263 3.57 -1.34 -9.66
CA ILE A 263 2.46 -0.93 -8.81
C ILE A 263 2.87 0.25 -7.96
N VAL A 264 1.93 1.18 -7.78
CA VAL A 264 2.02 2.25 -6.80
C VAL A 264 0.86 2.10 -5.83
N TRP A 265 1.12 2.20 -4.53
CA TRP A 265 0.04 2.26 -3.55
C TRP A 265 0.20 3.43 -2.59
N ASP A 266 -0.97 3.92 -2.12
CA ASP A 266 -1.09 4.91 -1.06
C ASP A 266 -0.91 4.23 0.30
N ASN A 267 0.23 4.41 0.91
CA ASN A 267 0.54 3.77 2.17
C ASN A 267 -0.23 4.35 3.38
N CYS A 268 -0.83 5.53 3.23
CA CYS A 268 -1.61 6.18 4.29
C CYS A 268 -3.01 5.57 4.49
N GLY A 269 -3.55 4.94 3.45
CA GLY A 269 -4.89 4.36 3.47
C GLY A 269 -5.00 2.98 2.86
N VAL A 270 -3.87 2.28 2.68
CA VAL A 270 -3.86 0.92 2.13
C VAL A 270 -2.96 0.01 2.97
N LEU A 271 -3.56 -1.03 3.54
CA LEU A 271 -2.78 -2.16 4.02
C LEU A 271 -2.35 -3.03 2.86
N HIS A 272 -1.20 -3.65 2.98
CA HIS A 272 -0.72 -4.59 1.98
C HIS A 272 -0.07 -5.80 2.62
N ARG A 273 0.00 -6.90 1.85
CA ARG A 273 0.72 -8.12 2.23
C ARG A 273 1.15 -8.88 0.99
N VAL A 274 2.16 -9.72 1.14
CA VAL A 274 2.56 -10.67 0.11
C VAL A 274 2.05 -12.07 0.47
N GLU A 275 1.54 -12.81 -0.49
CA GLU A 275 1.26 -14.24 -0.30
C GLU A 275 2.58 -14.99 -0.09
N PRO A 276 2.60 -15.96 0.83
CA PRO A 276 3.80 -16.74 1.09
C PRO A 276 4.41 -17.34 -0.17
N TYR A 277 5.73 -17.30 -0.27
CA TYR A 277 6.49 -17.90 -1.36
C TYR A 277 7.79 -18.52 -0.81
N PRO A 278 8.38 -19.53 -1.52
CA PRO A 278 9.60 -20.18 -1.08
C PRO A 278 10.76 -19.19 -0.92
N MET A 279 11.52 -19.30 0.17
CA MET A 279 12.67 -18.42 0.46
C MET A 279 13.77 -18.51 -0.62
N ASP A 280 13.91 -19.68 -1.23
CA ASP A 280 14.87 -19.99 -2.29
C ASP A 280 14.32 -19.74 -3.70
N SER A 281 13.14 -19.13 -3.82
CA SER A 281 12.49 -18.83 -5.12
C SER A 281 13.29 -17.86 -5.99
N GLY A 282 14.27 -17.14 -5.40
CA GLY A 282 15.01 -16.08 -6.07
C GLY A 282 14.19 -14.83 -6.38
N ARG A 283 13.00 -14.67 -5.79
CA ARG A 283 12.13 -13.49 -6.01
C ARG A 283 12.85 -12.22 -5.60
N VAL A 284 12.85 -11.24 -6.53
CA VAL A 284 13.41 -9.91 -6.33
C VAL A 284 12.44 -8.86 -6.85
N MET A 285 12.07 -7.93 -5.99
CA MET A 285 11.30 -6.74 -6.34
C MET A 285 12.15 -5.51 -6.10
N HIS A 286 11.97 -4.47 -6.91
CA HIS A 286 12.63 -3.19 -6.73
C HIS A 286 11.62 -2.16 -6.23
N ARG A 287 11.93 -1.52 -5.11
CA ARG A 287 11.08 -0.56 -4.43
C ARG A 287 11.70 0.83 -4.39
N VAL A 288 10.89 1.83 -4.71
CA VAL A 288 11.16 3.24 -4.37
C VAL A 288 10.06 3.68 -3.41
N THR A 289 10.47 4.18 -2.24
CA THR A 289 9.55 4.71 -1.23
C THR A 289 9.44 6.22 -1.41
N LEU A 290 8.24 6.76 -1.31
CA LEU A 290 7.97 8.20 -1.34
C LEU A 290 7.90 8.74 0.08
N ASP A 291 8.57 9.86 0.32
CA ASP A 291 8.56 10.57 1.62
C ASP A 291 7.14 10.87 2.06
N GLY A 292 6.95 10.84 3.37
CA GLY A 292 5.70 11.22 4.00
C GLY A 292 5.40 12.70 3.84
N GLU A 293 4.14 13.02 3.59
CA GLU A 293 3.67 14.39 3.42
C GLU A 293 2.81 14.83 4.62
N GLU A 294 2.36 13.90 5.45
CA GLU A 294 1.39 14.14 6.51
C GLU A 294 1.73 13.36 7.78
N ALA A 295 1.68 14.04 8.93
CA ALA A 295 1.87 13.38 10.22
C ALA A 295 0.59 12.67 10.67
N ILE A 296 0.76 11.51 11.30
CA ILE A 296 -0.34 10.86 12.03
C ILE A 296 -0.63 11.72 13.27
N ALA A 297 -1.84 12.30 13.34
CA ALA A 297 -2.27 13.23 14.39
C ALA A 297 -3.56 12.76 15.06
#